data_fae363dc4a2b7f2f0185818040ff982d
#
_entry.id   fae363dc4a2b7f2f0185818040ff982d
#
_cell.length_a   1.000
_cell.length_b   1.000
_cell.length_c   1.000
_cell.angle_alpha   90.00
_cell.angle_beta   90.00
_cell.angle_gamma   90.00
#
_symmetry.space_group_name_H-M   'P 1'
#
loop_
_entity.id
_entity.type
_entity.pdbx_description
1 polymer ?
#
loop_
_entity_poly.entity_id
_entity_poly.type
_entity_poly.pdbx_seq_one_letter_code
_entity_poly.pdbx_strand_id
1 'polypeptide(L)'
;MTDPYKTLGLGREASAAEIKNAYRKLAKKHHPDLNPGNAERFKNITGAYDILSNPEKKKKFDRGQLDPATGAERPGAGFWGQWGGAQKTGKSFSFDEFDGTNNDIFSSFFRNARGDIHGRPETGSYRKNSAKENNKPKNTNYKLTVPFTEATLGIKKHVTLSDGKVVNMSIPPGTETGTKLRLKGQGRVADKSSKKGDAVIEITVQDHEHFVRKNQDIHIDIPISLPEAISGATIIVPTIYGNVTLKVPMNSNSGSILRLKGKGVPKSKERNLGDQYIRLQVTLPDKIDSELKEFIENWGKKNEYNPRQKVKIT
;
A
#
# COMPACT_ATOMS: atom_id res chain seq x y z
N MET A 1 -36.77 -12.62 16.64
CA MET A 1 -35.40 -12.72 17.17
C MET A 1 -34.64 -13.72 16.34
N THR A 2 -33.61 -13.32 15.64
CA THR A 2 -32.97 -14.17 14.62
C THR A 2 -31.71 -14.77 15.24
N ASP A 3 -31.64 -16.09 15.30
CA ASP A 3 -30.46 -16.86 15.77
C ASP A 3 -29.22 -16.44 14.97
N PRO A 4 -28.08 -16.08 15.62
CA PRO A 4 -26.84 -15.68 14.93
C PRO A 4 -26.34 -16.70 13.92
N TYR A 5 -26.48 -18.00 14.20
CA TYR A 5 -26.11 -19.05 13.25
C TYR A 5 -26.99 -19.01 12.01
N LYS A 6 -28.31 -18.87 12.18
CA LYS A 6 -29.28 -18.72 11.07
C LYS A 6 -29.01 -17.45 10.27
N THR A 7 -28.64 -16.36 10.95
CA THR A 7 -28.33 -15.07 10.28
C THR A 7 -27.10 -15.20 9.35
N LEU A 8 -26.10 -16.00 9.73
CA LEU A 8 -24.95 -16.29 8.89
C LEU A 8 -25.15 -17.48 7.94
N GLY A 9 -26.32 -18.17 8.02
CA GLY A 9 -26.62 -19.36 7.20
C GLY A 9 -25.78 -20.58 7.58
N LEU A 10 -25.45 -20.73 8.87
CA LEU A 10 -24.58 -21.77 9.41
C LEU A 10 -25.31 -22.68 10.40
N GLY A 11 -24.82 -23.88 10.58
CA GLY A 11 -25.21 -24.77 11.69
C GLY A 11 -24.49 -24.42 13.01
N ARG A 12 -25.00 -24.92 14.14
CA ARG A 12 -24.39 -24.69 15.46
C ARG A 12 -23.01 -25.29 15.63
N GLU A 13 -22.69 -26.29 14.84
CA GLU A 13 -21.36 -26.97 14.81
C GLU A 13 -20.31 -26.20 13.98
N ALA A 14 -20.66 -25.03 13.43
CA ALA A 14 -19.77 -24.28 12.57
C ALA A 14 -18.45 -23.89 13.25
N SER A 15 -17.37 -24.16 12.56
CA SER A 15 -16.00 -23.77 12.96
C SER A 15 -15.77 -22.27 12.86
N ALA A 16 -14.76 -21.75 13.55
CA ALA A 16 -14.38 -20.34 13.48
C ALA A 16 -14.03 -19.88 12.04
N ALA A 17 -13.48 -20.77 11.24
CA ALA A 17 -13.15 -20.51 9.83
C ALA A 17 -14.42 -20.36 8.97
N GLU A 18 -15.41 -21.21 9.17
CA GLU A 18 -16.70 -21.16 8.46
C GLU A 18 -17.47 -19.90 8.83
N ILE A 19 -17.50 -19.54 10.12
CA ILE A 19 -18.12 -18.30 10.62
C ILE A 19 -17.50 -17.07 9.93
N LYS A 20 -16.17 -17.02 9.86
CA LYS A 20 -15.43 -15.92 9.21
C LYS A 20 -15.70 -15.84 7.71
N ASN A 21 -15.76 -16.98 7.03
CA ASN A 21 -16.00 -17.04 5.59
C ASN A 21 -17.46 -16.68 5.24
N ALA A 22 -18.43 -17.15 6.00
CA ALA A 22 -19.84 -16.81 5.83
C ALA A 22 -20.07 -15.30 6.02
N TYR A 23 -19.49 -14.73 7.09
CA TYR A 23 -19.54 -13.30 7.33
C TYR A 23 -18.99 -12.50 6.15
N ARG A 24 -17.76 -12.82 5.67
CA ARG A 24 -17.14 -12.11 4.53
C ARG A 24 -18.02 -12.15 3.26
N LYS A 25 -18.61 -13.29 2.97
CA LYS A 25 -19.49 -13.47 1.81
C LYS A 25 -20.76 -12.62 1.92
N LEU A 26 -21.40 -12.63 3.10
CA LEU A 26 -22.64 -11.89 3.35
C LEU A 26 -22.39 -10.38 3.48
N ALA A 27 -21.31 -9.97 4.14
CA ALA A 27 -20.93 -8.56 4.27
C ALA A 27 -20.64 -7.91 2.91
N LYS A 28 -19.96 -8.61 2.01
CA LYS A 28 -19.74 -8.15 0.63
C LYS A 28 -21.04 -8.04 -0.17
N LYS A 29 -21.95 -8.99 0.01
CA LYS A 29 -23.26 -9.01 -0.71
C LYS A 29 -24.21 -7.93 -0.23
N HIS A 30 -24.18 -7.58 1.06
CA HIS A 30 -25.12 -6.64 1.70
C HIS A 30 -24.45 -5.35 2.17
N HIS A 31 -23.30 -4.96 1.56
CA HIS A 31 -22.61 -3.72 1.89
C HIS A 31 -23.50 -2.51 1.60
N PRO A 32 -23.62 -1.54 2.54
CA PRO A 32 -24.49 -0.38 2.38
C PRO A 32 -24.14 0.50 1.16
N ASP A 33 -22.86 0.59 0.81
CA ASP A 33 -22.39 1.37 -0.35
C ASP A 33 -22.81 0.73 -1.69
N LEU A 34 -22.94 -0.60 -1.73
CA LEU A 34 -23.37 -1.34 -2.94
C LEU A 34 -24.87 -1.54 -2.99
N ASN A 35 -25.54 -1.54 -1.83
CA ASN A 35 -26.98 -1.80 -1.68
C ASN A 35 -27.59 -0.98 -0.54
N PRO A 36 -27.94 0.31 -0.75
CA PRO A 36 -28.39 1.22 0.30
C PRO A 36 -29.63 0.73 1.09
N GLY A 37 -30.47 -0.13 0.50
CA GLY A 37 -31.65 -0.71 1.16
C GLY A 37 -31.37 -1.87 2.13
N ASN A 38 -30.13 -2.36 2.23
CA ASN A 38 -29.76 -3.53 3.02
C ASN A 38 -29.09 -3.22 4.36
N ALA A 39 -29.14 -1.98 4.83
CA ALA A 39 -28.49 -1.54 6.07
C ALA A 39 -28.89 -2.36 7.31
N GLU A 40 -30.17 -2.71 7.45
CA GLU A 40 -30.64 -3.57 8.55
C GLU A 40 -30.11 -4.99 8.46
N ARG A 41 -30.07 -5.57 7.26
CA ARG A 41 -29.51 -6.91 7.06
C ARG A 41 -28.02 -6.93 7.35
N PHE A 42 -27.29 -5.92 6.90
CA PHE A 42 -25.88 -5.77 7.21
C PHE A 42 -25.63 -5.64 8.72
N LYS A 43 -26.44 -4.86 9.43
CA LYS A 43 -26.40 -4.72 10.90
C LYS A 43 -26.61 -6.08 11.59
N ASN A 44 -27.57 -6.87 11.15
CA ASN A 44 -27.84 -8.19 11.72
C ASN A 44 -26.71 -9.19 11.47
N ILE A 45 -26.15 -9.21 10.24
CA ILE A 45 -25.01 -10.06 9.86
C ILE A 45 -23.79 -9.72 10.73
N THR A 46 -23.56 -8.46 10.96
CA THR A 46 -22.44 -7.96 11.77
C THR A 46 -22.61 -8.29 13.25
N GLY A 47 -23.79 -8.12 13.80
CA GLY A 47 -24.11 -8.52 15.17
C GLY A 47 -23.98 -10.02 15.40
N ALA A 48 -24.41 -10.83 14.43
CA ALA A 48 -24.23 -12.28 14.48
C ALA A 48 -22.75 -12.69 14.50
N TYR A 49 -21.94 -12.04 13.68
CA TYR A 49 -20.49 -12.29 13.66
C TYR A 49 -19.79 -11.87 14.95
N ASP A 50 -20.17 -10.74 15.57
CA ASP A 50 -19.60 -10.30 16.86
C ASP A 50 -19.83 -11.34 17.98
N ILE A 51 -21.00 -11.97 18.00
CA ILE A 51 -21.30 -13.01 18.99
C ILE A 51 -20.53 -14.30 18.70
N LEU A 52 -20.47 -14.75 17.44
CA LEU A 52 -19.93 -16.07 17.10
C LEU A 52 -18.42 -16.08 16.87
N SER A 53 -17.80 -14.94 16.56
CA SER A 53 -16.34 -14.84 16.34
C SER A 53 -15.53 -14.87 17.63
N ASN A 54 -16.11 -14.49 18.74
CA ASN A 54 -15.46 -14.51 20.04
C ASN A 54 -15.80 -15.83 20.78
N PRO A 55 -14.81 -16.67 21.13
CA PRO A 55 -15.05 -17.95 21.80
C PRO A 55 -15.83 -17.85 23.10
N GLU A 56 -15.60 -16.79 23.90
CA GLU A 56 -16.29 -16.56 25.15
C GLU A 56 -17.76 -16.20 24.93
N LYS A 57 -18.04 -15.28 24.00
CA LYS A 57 -19.40 -14.87 23.64
C LYS A 57 -20.17 -16.04 23.01
N LYS A 58 -19.53 -16.82 22.14
CA LYS A 58 -20.10 -18.04 21.53
C LYS A 58 -20.54 -19.02 22.61
N LYS A 59 -19.66 -19.34 23.58
CA LYS A 59 -19.98 -20.22 24.70
C LYS A 59 -21.13 -19.70 25.56
N LYS A 60 -21.16 -18.40 25.86
CA LYS A 60 -22.26 -17.77 26.61
C LYS A 60 -23.58 -17.81 25.85
N PHE A 61 -23.52 -17.58 24.53
CA PHE A 61 -24.71 -17.70 23.66
C PHE A 61 -25.22 -19.14 23.59
N ASP A 62 -24.34 -20.13 23.39
CA ASP A 62 -24.68 -21.54 23.33
C ASP A 62 -25.29 -22.05 24.65
N ARG A 63 -24.93 -21.44 25.78
CA ARG A 63 -25.54 -21.67 27.12
C ARG A 63 -26.83 -20.90 27.38
N GLY A 64 -27.29 -20.07 26.43
CA GLY A 64 -28.49 -19.25 26.60
C GLY A 64 -28.35 -18.05 27.51
N GLN A 65 -27.14 -17.66 27.86
CA GLN A 65 -26.79 -16.54 28.76
C GLN A 65 -26.71 -15.19 28.06
N LEU A 66 -26.73 -15.18 26.71
CA LEU A 66 -26.70 -13.96 25.90
C LEU A 66 -28.00 -13.80 25.11
N ASP A 67 -28.46 -12.55 24.99
CA ASP A 67 -29.58 -12.19 24.12
C ASP A 67 -29.10 -12.14 22.65
N PRO A 68 -29.70 -12.91 21.75
CA PRO A 68 -29.31 -12.95 20.34
C PRO A 68 -29.49 -11.63 19.58
N ALA A 69 -30.34 -10.72 20.08
CA ALA A 69 -30.61 -9.44 19.42
C ALA A 69 -29.68 -8.31 19.88
N THR A 70 -29.16 -8.38 21.09
CA THR A 70 -28.40 -7.29 21.71
C THR A 70 -26.98 -7.68 22.09
N GLY A 71 -26.67 -9.01 22.15
CA GLY A 71 -25.39 -9.51 22.66
C GLY A 71 -25.18 -9.20 24.15
N ALA A 72 -26.22 -8.72 24.85
CA ALA A 72 -26.18 -8.41 26.26
C ALA A 72 -26.44 -9.65 27.14
N GLU A 73 -25.82 -9.72 28.29
CA GLU A 73 -26.10 -10.79 29.29
C GLU A 73 -27.54 -10.65 29.82
N ARG A 74 -28.28 -11.76 29.89
CA ARG A 74 -29.61 -11.79 30.47
C ARG A 74 -29.49 -11.48 31.96
N PRO A 75 -30.35 -10.61 32.57
CA PRO A 75 -30.35 -10.33 33.97
C PRO A 75 -30.74 -11.60 34.75
N GLY A 76 -29.78 -12.20 35.43
CA GLY A 76 -29.94 -13.42 36.21
C GLY A 76 -28.67 -13.99 36.80
N ALA A 77 -27.50 -13.54 36.34
CA ALA A 77 -26.19 -13.90 36.88
C ALA A 77 -25.36 -12.63 37.12
N GLY A 78 -25.50 -12.09 38.29
CA GLY A 78 -24.72 -11.12 39.06
C GLY A 78 -23.77 -10.16 38.40
N PHE A 79 -23.95 -8.94 38.85
CA PHE A 79 -23.01 -7.83 38.99
C PHE A 79 -23.23 -6.62 38.09
N TRP A 80 -23.76 -5.60 38.69
CA TRP A 80 -23.90 -4.22 38.23
C TRP A 80 -22.56 -3.49 38.22
N GLY A 81 -22.36 -2.61 37.25
CA GLY A 81 -21.38 -1.53 37.37
C GLY A 81 -20.91 -0.91 36.10
N GLN A 82 -21.59 0.15 35.61
CA GLN A 82 -21.04 1.47 35.30
C GLN A 82 -20.10 1.65 34.10
N TRP A 83 -20.47 2.40 33.06
CA TRP A 83 -20.12 3.80 32.73
C TRP A 83 -20.43 4.15 31.28
N GLY A 84 -21.13 5.26 31.14
CA GLY A 84 -21.43 5.91 29.87
C GLY A 84 -20.40 6.97 29.46
N GLY A 85 -20.53 7.47 28.26
CA GLY A 85 -19.84 8.65 27.74
C GLY A 85 -19.56 8.61 26.27
N ALA A 86 -20.32 9.39 25.51
CA ALA A 86 -20.27 9.54 24.06
C ALA A 86 -19.19 10.51 23.59
N GLN A 87 -18.64 10.32 22.38
CA GLN A 87 -18.41 11.44 21.47
C GLN A 87 -18.20 10.99 20.01
N LYS A 88 -18.84 11.74 19.09
CA LYS A 88 -18.89 11.55 17.63
C LYS A 88 -17.59 11.88 16.95
N THR A 89 -17.16 11.06 15.98
CA THR A 89 -16.44 11.54 14.78
C THR A 89 -16.63 10.54 13.64
N GLY A 90 -17.17 11.02 12.53
CA GLY A 90 -17.32 10.25 11.30
C GLY A 90 -15.98 10.03 10.63
N LYS A 91 -15.68 8.80 10.27
CA LYS A 91 -14.63 8.43 9.33
C LYS A 91 -15.14 7.32 8.41
N SER A 92 -15.01 7.57 7.13
CA SER A 92 -15.20 6.64 6.03
C SER A 92 -14.27 5.42 6.20
N PHE A 93 -14.86 4.23 6.12
CA PHE A 93 -14.14 2.96 6.25
C PHE A 93 -13.79 2.41 4.88
N SER A 94 -12.50 2.18 4.64
CA SER A 94 -12.00 1.40 3.50
C SER A 94 -11.95 -0.08 3.87
N PHE A 95 -12.55 -0.93 3.04
CA PHE A 95 -12.73 -2.37 3.23
C PHE A 95 -11.41 -3.19 3.16
N ASP A 96 -10.31 -2.59 2.70
CA ASP A 96 -9.04 -3.29 2.43
C ASP A 96 -8.16 -3.54 3.68
N GLU A 97 -8.52 -2.99 4.84
CA GLU A 97 -7.68 -3.03 6.05
C GLU A 97 -8.28 -3.90 7.18
N PHE A 98 -9.10 -4.89 6.84
CA PHE A 98 -9.67 -5.81 7.81
C PHE A 98 -8.80 -7.05 8.02
N ASP A 99 -7.64 -6.88 8.64
CA ASP A 99 -6.87 -7.96 9.26
C ASP A 99 -7.24 -8.08 10.74
N GLY A 100 -7.72 -9.26 11.09
CA GLY A 100 -8.51 -9.66 12.25
C GLY A 100 -7.95 -9.44 13.66
N THR A 101 -7.39 -8.28 14.02
CA THR A 101 -6.79 -8.03 15.35
C THR A 101 -7.37 -6.87 16.16
N ASN A 102 -8.41 -6.16 15.70
CA ASN A 102 -8.97 -5.05 16.47
C ASN A 102 -10.47 -5.21 16.76
N ASN A 103 -10.78 -5.88 17.89
CA ASN A 103 -12.12 -5.97 18.50
C ASN A 103 -12.69 -4.61 18.97
N ASP A 104 -11.87 -3.54 19.03
CA ASP A 104 -12.27 -2.28 19.66
C ASP A 104 -13.00 -1.30 18.72
N ILE A 105 -12.87 -1.46 17.42
CA ILE A 105 -13.45 -0.53 16.43
C ILE A 105 -14.95 -0.82 16.27
N PHE A 106 -15.35 -2.08 16.42
CA PHE A 106 -16.71 -2.52 16.24
C PHE A 106 -17.62 -2.14 17.44
N SER A 107 -17.06 -2.18 18.62
CA SER A 107 -17.79 -1.79 19.86
C SER A 107 -18.12 -0.30 19.88
N SER A 108 -17.32 0.55 19.25
CA SER A 108 -17.55 2.00 19.17
C SER A 108 -18.64 2.36 18.16
N PHE A 109 -18.76 1.63 17.04
CA PHE A 109 -19.81 1.84 16.05
C PHE A 109 -21.19 1.42 16.57
N PHE A 110 -21.26 0.30 17.29
CA PHE A 110 -22.52 -0.22 17.85
C PHE A 110 -23.05 0.64 19.01
N ARG A 111 -22.18 1.31 19.77
CA ARG A 111 -22.54 2.25 20.82
C ARG A 111 -23.18 3.53 20.28
N ASN A 112 -22.76 3.95 19.08
CA ASN A 112 -23.24 5.19 18.44
C ASN A 112 -24.55 5.01 17.65
N ALA A 113 -24.96 3.78 17.36
CA ALA A 113 -26.20 3.48 16.63
C ALA A 113 -27.45 3.34 17.53
N ARG A 114 -27.30 3.41 18.84
CA ARG A 114 -28.40 3.53 19.81
C ARG A 114 -28.66 5.00 20.08
N GLY A 115 -29.26 5.68 19.11
CA GLY A 115 -29.70 7.06 19.20
C GLY A 115 -30.82 7.24 20.22
N ASP A 116 -30.58 8.14 21.04
CA ASP A 116 -31.38 9.22 21.59
C ASP A 116 -32.90 9.18 21.44
N ILE A 117 -33.57 9.07 22.56
CA ILE A 117 -34.83 9.77 22.85
C ILE A 117 -34.87 10.08 24.36
N HIS A 118 -34.65 11.29 24.73
CA HIS A 118 -35.37 12.15 25.68
C HIS A 118 -34.44 13.21 26.27
N GLY A 119 -34.84 14.45 26.01
CA GLY A 119 -34.22 15.63 26.54
C GLY A 119 -34.54 15.94 27.99
N ARG A 120 -33.70 16.71 28.64
CA ARG A 120 -34.00 17.93 29.38
C ARG A 120 -32.74 18.61 29.90
N PRO A 121 -32.74 19.95 29.95
CA PRO A 121 -31.55 20.73 30.29
C PRO A 121 -31.52 21.07 31.80
N GLU A 122 -30.36 21.53 32.19
CA GLU A 122 -30.06 22.53 33.20
C GLU A 122 -29.07 22.14 34.29
N THR A 123 -28.20 23.05 34.41
CA THR A 123 -27.47 23.71 35.50
C THR A 123 -26.02 23.34 35.69
N GLY A 124 -25.27 24.41 35.60
CA GLY A 124 -23.85 24.52 35.63
C GLY A 124 -23.19 24.10 36.94
N SER A 125 -22.00 23.59 36.74
CA SER A 125 -20.96 23.65 37.77
C SER A 125 -19.61 23.66 37.03
N TYR A 126 -18.92 24.79 37.07
CA TYR A 126 -17.53 24.93 36.65
C TYR A 126 -16.65 24.04 37.53
N ARG A 127 -16.38 22.83 37.09
CA ARG A 127 -15.26 22.01 37.56
C ARG A 127 -14.16 22.09 36.52
N LYS A 128 -13.14 22.83 36.87
CA LYS A 128 -11.83 22.87 36.28
C LYS A 128 -11.26 21.43 36.19
N ASN A 129 -11.59 20.72 35.13
CA ASN A 129 -10.95 19.45 34.84
C ASN A 129 -9.58 19.77 34.29
N SER A 130 -8.58 19.67 35.18
CA SER A 130 -7.18 19.49 34.77
C SER A 130 -7.15 18.38 33.71
N ALA A 131 -6.74 18.76 32.50
CA ALA A 131 -6.53 17.88 31.38
C ALA A 131 -5.59 16.74 31.82
N LYS A 132 -6.12 15.56 32.06
CA LYS A 132 -5.34 14.35 31.95
C LYS A 132 -4.92 14.27 30.47
N GLU A 133 -3.75 14.81 30.16
CA GLU A 133 -3.07 14.54 28.90
C GLU A 133 -3.14 13.03 28.68
N ASN A 134 -3.78 12.66 27.56
CA ASN A 134 -3.83 11.27 27.11
C ASN A 134 -2.38 10.83 26.86
N ASN A 135 -1.78 10.16 27.82
CA ASN A 135 -0.45 9.53 27.76
C ASN A 135 -0.44 8.31 26.84
N LYS A 136 -1.01 8.49 25.62
CA LYS A 136 -0.86 7.50 24.55
C LYS A 136 0.52 7.67 23.93
N PRO A 137 1.25 6.57 23.70
CA PRO A 137 2.54 6.62 23.04
C PRO A 137 2.38 7.34 21.69
N LYS A 138 3.13 8.44 21.49
CA LYS A 138 3.07 9.22 20.26
C LYS A 138 3.99 8.58 19.20
N ASN A 139 3.42 8.24 18.05
CA ASN A 139 4.21 7.85 16.89
C ASN A 139 5.01 9.06 16.40
N THR A 140 6.24 8.82 15.95
CA THR A 140 7.12 9.84 15.40
C THR A 140 7.30 9.58 13.91
N ASN A 141 7.05 10.60 13.08
CA ASN A 141 7.20 10.51 11.64
C ASN A 141 8.60 11.03 11.25
N TYR A 142 9.25 10.30 10.35
CA TYR A 142 10.54 10.62 9.76
C TYR A 142 10.42 10.57 8.24
N LYS A 143 11.25 11.34 7.54
CA LYS A 143 11.42 11.23 6.08
C LYS A 143 12.83 10.74 5.79
N LEU A 144 12.94 9.77 4.91
CA LEU A 144 14.22 9.22 4.47
C LEU A 144 14.30 9.23 2.96
N THR A 145 15.31 9.93 2.44
CA THR A 145 15.61 9.92 1.01
C THR A 145 16.56 8.76 0.70
N VAL A 146 16.22 7.99 -0.32
CA VAL A 146 16.93 6.76 -0.72
C VAL A 146 17.26 6.85 -2.21
N PRO A 147 18.50 6.52 -2.62
CA PRO A 147 18.85 6.41 -4.03
C PRO A 147 17.96 5.41 -4.79
N PHE A 148 17.74 5.68 -6.06
CA PHE A 148 16.91 4.85 -6.95
C PHE A 148 17.28 3.37 -6.91
N THR A 149 18.56 3.05 -7.04
CA THR A 149 19.08 1.68 -7.08
C THR A 149 18.86 0.95 -5.74
N GLU A 150 19.06 1.63 -4.62
CA GLU A 150 18.83 1.09 -3.28
C GLU A 150 17.34 0.79 -3.04
N ALA A 151 16.44 1.69 -3.46
CA ALA A 151 15.01 1.51 -3.34
C ALA A 151 14.49 0.39 -4.24
N THR A 152 15.08 0.24 -5.42
CA THR A 152 14.70 -0.76 -6.42
C THR A 152 15.15 -2.16 -6.02
N LEU A 153 16.40 -2.32 -5.59
CA LEU A 153 16.97 -3.62 -5.22
C LEU A 153 16.64 -4.03 -3.78
N GLY A 154 16.29 -3.06 -2.95
CA GLY A 154 16.15 -3.24 -1.50
C GLY A 154 17.50 -3.26 -0.81
N ILE A 155 17.55 -2.72 0.39
CA ILE A 155 18.78 -2.63 1.19
C ILE A 155 18.46 -2.66 2.68
N LYS A 156 19.44 -3.12 3.46
CA LYS A 156 19.45 -2.89 4.90
C LYS A 156 20.25 -1.64 5.19
N LYS A 157 19.63 -0.65 5.79
CA LYS A 157 20.25 0.65 6.08
C LYS A 157 20.19 0.99 7.57
N HIS A 158 21.24 1.58 8.08
CA HIS A 158 21.29 2.14 9.43
C HIS A 158 20.70 3.55 9.38
N VAL A 159 19.66 3.80 10.16
CA VAL A 159 19.01 5.11 10.24
C VAL A 159 19.17 5.64 11.66
N THR A 160 19.72 6.84 11.79
CA THR A 160 19.78 7.53 13.08
C THR A 160 18.48 8.29 13.30
N LEU A 161 17.78 7.95 14.37
CA LEU A 161 16.54 8.62 14.78
C LEU A 161 16.87 9.92 15.52
N SER A 162 15.87 10.80 15.71
CA SER A 162 16.05 12.09 16.39
C SER A 162 16.47 11.97 17.86
N ASP A 163 16.35 10.79 18.46
CA ASP A 163 16.83 10.48 19.81
C ASP A 163 18.31 9.98 19.84
N GLY A 164 19.01 10.07 18.70
CA GLY A 164 20.40 9.61 18.56
C GLY A 164 20.58 8.10 18.41
N LYS A 165 19.51 7.32 18.43
CA LYS A 165 19.59 5.87 18.24
C LYS A 165 19.78 5.50 16.80
N VAL A 166 20.70 4.59 16.56
CA VAL A 166 20.90 3.94 15.25
C VAL A 166 20.04 2.68 15.20
N VAL A 167 19.11 2.63 14.23
CA VAL A 167 18.21 1.48 14.04
C VAL A 167 18.47 0.86 12.68
N ASN A 168 18.58 -0.47 12.66
CA ASN A 168 18.65 -1.23 11.40
C ASN A 168 17.28 -1.31 10.76
N MET A 169 17.15 -0.77 9.56
CA MET A 169 15.94 -0.79 8.77
C MET A 169 16.17 -1.58 7.47
N SER A 170 15.24 -2.47 7.15
CA SER A 170 15.21 -3.14 5.86
C SER A 170 14.24 -2.42 4.95
N ILE A 171 14.74 -1.89 3.83
CA ILE A 171 13.94 -1.33 2.74
C ILE A 171 13.62 -2.48 1.78
N PRO A 172 12.34 -2.82 1.59
CA PRO A 172 11.96 -3.89 0.68
C PRO A 172 12.34 -3.54 -0.77
N PRO A 173 12.68 -4.54 -1.60
CA PRO A 173 12.91 -4.31 -3.01
C PRO A 173 11.63 -3.78 -3.69
N GLY A 174 11.81 -2.87 -4.65
CA GLY A 174 10.71 -2.25 -5.37
C GLY A 174 9.98 -1.16 -4.58
N THR A 175 10.56 -0.67 -3.48
CA THR A 175 10.00 0.45 -2.70
C THR A 175 9.78 1.69 -3.56
N GLU A 176 8.63 2.35 -3.39
CA GLU A 176 8.22 3.57 -4.10
C GLU A 176 8.20 4.77 -3.15
N THR A 177 8.29 5.97 -3.73
CA THR A 177 8.10 7.22 -2.98
C THR A 177 6.74 7.24 -2.29
N GLY A 178 6.70 7.67 -1.03
CA GLY A 178 5.51 7.67 -0.19
C GLY A 178 5.30 6.36 0.61
N THR A 179 6.13 5.33 0.39
CA THR A 179 6.07 4.10 1.17
C THR A 179 6.40 4.39 2.64
N LYS A 180 5.54 3.95 3.55
CA LYS A 180 5.70 4.14 5.00
C LYS A 180 6.14 2.85 5.67
N LEU A 181 7.32 2.87 6.26
CA LEU A 181 7.90 1.76 7.03
C LEU A 181 7.74 2.03 8.51
N ARG A 182 7.15 1.07 9.24
CA ARG A 182 6.90 1.17 10.69
C ARG A 182 7.93 0.39 11.48
N LEU A 183 8.65 1.09 12.34
CA LEU A 183 9.58 0.51 13.30
C LEU A 183 8.92 0.49 14.68
N LYS A 184 8.50 -0.70 15.12
CA LYS A 184 7.78 -0.90 16.39
C LYS A 184 8.65 -0.50 17.59
N GLY A 185 8.07 0.27 18.51
CA GLY A 185 8.72 0.67 19.76
C GLY A 185 9.91 1.62 19.60
N GLN A 186 10.09 2.27 18.43
CA GLN A 186 11.17 3.22 18.16
C GLN A 186 10.70 4.68 18.09
N GLY A 187 9.46 4.95 18.52
CA GLY A 187 8.94 6.31 18.68
C GLY A 187 9.33 6.95 20.01
N ARG A 188 8.83 8.17 20.25
CA ARG A 188 9.10 8.91 21.49
C ARG A 188 8.37 8.30 22.68
N VAL A 189 9.01 8.36 23.83
CA VAL A 189 8.40 8.02 25.12
C VAL A 189 7.58 9.23 25.56
N ALA A 190 6.31 9.03 25.93
CA ALA A 190 5.49 10.11 26.46
C ALA A 190 5.84 10.43 27.90
N ASP A 191 6.25 9.42 28.71
CA ASP A 191 6.65 9.55 30.11
C ASP A 191 7.58 8.40 30.50
N LYS A 192 8.38 8.58 31.59
CA LYS A 192 9.41 7.63 32.04
C LYS A 192 8.91 6.20 32.34
N SER A 193 7.59 5.98 32.43
CA SER A 193 6.97 4.68 32.70
C SER A 193 6.10 4.13 31.54
N SER A 194 5.97 4.85 30.40
CA SER A 194 5.06 4.52 29.32
C SER A 194 5.70 3.67 28.23
N LYS A 195 4.92 2.82 27.58
CA LYS A 195 5.34 2.11 26.36
C LYS A 195 5.73 3.12 25.30
N LYS A 196 6.84 2.86 24.59
CA LYS A 196 7.30 3.69 23.45
C LYS A 196 6.29 3.60 22.32
N GLY A 197 6.08 4.72 21.63
CA GLY A 197 5.38 4.74 20.35
C GLY A 197 6.21 4.08 19.24
N ASP A 198 5.74 4.16 18.02
CA ASP A 198 6.44 3.63 16.86
C ASP A 198 7.06 4.77 16.04
N ALA A 199 8.17 4.49 15.37
CA ALA A 199 8.70 5.37 14.35
C ALA A 199 8.12 4.98 12.99
N VAL A 200 7.54 5.95 12.29
CA VAL A 200 7.03 5.80 10.93
C VAL A 200 7.95 6.56 10.00
N ILE A 201 8.63 5.84 9.11
CA ILE A 201 9.59 6.40 8.17
C ILE A 201 8.94 6.43 6.79
N GLU A 202 8.73 7.61 6.26
CA GLU A 202 8.26 7.85 4.89
C GLU A 202 9.45 7.90 3.95
N ILE A 203 9.46 7.01 2.95
CA ILE A 203 10.54 6.92 1.97
C ILE A 203 10.27 7.88 0.82
N THR A 204 11.31 8.64 0.44
CA THR A 204 11.36 9.42 -0.79
C THR A 204 12.47 8.83 -1.66
N VAL A 205 12.14 8.32 -2.83
CA VAL A 205 13.12 7.78 -3.78
C VAL A 205 13.64 8.92 -4.64
N GLN A 206 14.96 9.03 -4.75
CA GLN A 206 15.62 9.99 -5.66
C GLN A 206 15.47 9.51 -7.09
N ASP A 207 15.22 10.44 -8.00
CA ASP A 207 15.30 10.16 -9.43
C ASP A 207 16.72 9.77 -9.82
N HIS A 208 16.84 8.92 -10.84
CA HIS A 208 18.12 8.51 -11.40
C HIS A 208 18.34 9.22 -12.72
N GLU A 209 19.57 9.62 -13.00
CA GLU A 209 19.92 10.36 -14.23
C GLU A 209 19.53 9.64 -15.53
N HIS A 210 19.69 8.32 -15.53
CA HIS A 210 19.50 7.52 -16.75
C HIS A 210 18.32 6.55 -16.67
N PHE A 211 18.01 6.02 -15.45
CA PHE A 211 16.95 5.03 -15.31
C PHE A 211 15.62 5.68 -15.00
N VAL A 212 14.61 5.32 -15.77
CA VAL A 212 13.21 5.72 -15.54
C VAL A 212 12.40 4.47 -15.23
N ARG A 213 11.80 4.42 -14.02
CA ARG A 213 10.92 3.31 -13.64
C ARG A 213 9.51 3.55 -14.17
N LYS A 214 8.92 2.54 -14.80
CA LYS A 214 7.50 2.48 -15.17
C LYS A 214 6.92 1.19 -14.61
N ASN A 215 6.21 1.27 -13.49
CA ASN A 215 5.73 0.11 -12.72
C ASN A 215 6.88 -0.81 -12.29
N GLN A 216 7.02 -1.99 -12.91
CA GLN A 216 8.10 -2.94 -12.65
C GLN A 216 9.22 -2.89 -13.67
N ASP A 217 9.03 -2.16 -14.74
CA ASP A 217 9.99 -2.08 -15.83
C ASP A 217 10.90 -0.87 -15.67
N ILE A 218 12.12 -1.01 -16.14
CA ILE A 218 13.13 0.05 -16.20
C ILE A 218 13.30 0.47 -17.65
N HIS A 219 13.30 1.76 -17.89
CA HIS A 219 13.57 2.34 -19.20
C HIS A 219 14.87 3.12 -19.15
N ILE A 220 15.67 3.02 -20.20
CA ILE A 220 16.91 3.75 -20.38
C ILE A 220 17.09 4.10 -21.85
N ASP A 221 17.62 5.29 -22.10
CA ASP A 221 18.04 5.72 -23.43
C ASP A 221 19.54 5.49 -23.58
N ILE A 222 19.94 4.76 -24.61
CA ILE A 222 21.34 4.44 -24.87
C ILE A 222 21.74 5.05 -26.23
N PRO A 223 22.72 5.97 -26.23
CA PRO A 223 23.29 6.47 -27.47
C PRO A 223 24.10 5.37 -28.18
N ILE A 224 23.94 5.27 -29.47
CA ILE A 224 24.73 4.43 -30.36
C ILE A 224 25.25 5.26 -31.52
N SER A 225 26.41 4.91 -32.04
CA SER A 225 26.99 5.56 -33.19
C SER A 225 26.29 5.15 -34.49
N LEU A 226 26.47 5.93 -35.54
CA LEU A 226 25.96 5.63 -36.88
C LEU A 226 26.47 4.28 -37.42
N PRO A 227 27.76 3.91 -37.31
CA PRO A 227 28.25 2.59 -37.70
C PRO A 227 27.60 1.45 -36.93
N GLU A 228 27.43 1.60 -35.63
CA GLU A 228 26.77 0.58 -34.79
C GLU A 228 25.29 0.39 -35.18
N ALA A 229 24.61 1.47 -35.56
CA ALA A 229 23.22 1.41 -36.00
C ALA A 229 23.07 0.68 -37.35
N ILE A 230 23.99 0.93 -38.29
CA ILE A 230 23.94 0.36 -39.65
C ILE A 230 24.41 -1.09 -39.66
N SER A 231 25.58 -1.35 -39.08
CA SER A 231 26.25 -2.67 -39.18
C SER A 231 25.85 -3.62 -38.05
N GLY A 232 25.18 -3.09 -37.03
CA GLY A 232 24.98 -3.81 -35.79
C GLY A 232 26.24 -3.84 -34.93
N ALA A 233 26.07 -4.01 -33.63
CA ALA A 233 27.18 -4.03 -32.70
C ALA A 233 26.86 -4.86 -31.47
N THR A 234 27.89 -5.14 -30.69
CA THR A 234 27.73 -5.67 -29.34
C THR A 234 28.21 -4.62 -28.35
N ILE A 235 27.30 -4.06 -27.60
CA ILE A 235 27.58 -2.96 -26.67
C ILE A 235 27.37 -3.39 -25.22
N ILE A 236 28.00 -2.68 -24.29
CA ILE A 236 27.79 -2.86 -22.86
C ILE A 236 26.76 -1.82 -22.40
N VAL A 237 25.71 -2.27 -21.75
CA VAL A 237 24.65 -1.41 -21.23
C VAL A 237 24.50 -1.58 -19.73
N PRO A 238 24.27 -0.49 -18.97
CA PRO A 238 24.05 -0.57 -17.54
C PRO A 238 22.66 -1.11 -17.23
N THR A 239 22.56 -1.89 -16.18
CA THR A 239 21.31 -2.30 -15.55
C THR A 239 21.38 -2.02 -14.06
N ILE A 240 20.24 -2.07 -13.37
CA ILE A 240 20.22 -1.95 -11.91
C ILE A 240 20.97 -3.11 -11.20
N TYR A 241 21.30 -4.18 -11.91
CA TYR A 241 22.07 -5.33 -11.42
C TYR A 241 23.53 -5.33 -11.88
N GLY A 242 23.99 -4.25 -12.52
CA GLY A 242 25.32 -4.17 -13.14
C GLY A 242 25.25 -4.19 -14.66
N ASN A 243 26.41 -4.14 -15.29
CA ASN A 243 26.53 -4.07 -16.75
C ASN A 243 26.22 -5.41 -17.41
N VAL A 244 25.56 -5.36 -18.56
CA VAL A 244 25.29 -6.54 -19.38
C VAL A 244 25.66 -6.25 -20.84
N THR A 245 26.00 -7.30 -21.58
CA THR A 245 26.26 -7.24 -23.02
C THR A 245 24.93 -7.31 -23.76
N LEU A 246 24.72 -6.37 -24.70
CA LEU A 246 23.55 -6.28 -25.57
C LEU A 246 23.95 -6.30 -27.01
N LYS A 247 23.34 -7.14 -27.82
CA LYS A 247 23.50 -7.16 -29.27
C LYS A 247 22.52 -6.18 -29.90
N VAL A 248 23.04 -5.16 -30.58
CA VAL A 248 22.28 -4.23 -31.41
C VAL A 248 22.13 -4.86 -32.79
N PRO A 249 20.92 -5.08 -33.28
CA PRO A 249 20.70 -5.60 -34.63
C PRO A 249 21.21 -4.61 -35.70
N MET A 250 21.65 -5.12 -36.84
CA MET A 250 21.93 -4.26 -38.02
C MET A 250 20.64 -3.54 -38.45
N ASN A 251 20.81 -2.37 -39.05
CA ASN A 251 19.71 -1.49 -39.47
C ASN A 251 18.79 -1.03 -38.29
N SER A 252 19.38 -0.92 -37.11
CA SER A 252 18.70 -0.31 -35.96
C SER A 252 18.53 1.19 -36.17
N ASN A 253 17.44 1.78 -35.65
CA ASN A 253 17.17 3.20 -35.80
C ASN A 253 16.91 3.84 -34.42
N SER A 254 16.99 5.17 -34.39
CA SER A 254 16.55 5.94 -33.20
C SER A 254 15.09 5.60 -32.83
N GLY A 255 14.84 5.38 -31.55
CA GLY A 255 13.56 4.93 -31.08
C GLY A 255 13.33 3.42 -31.06
N SER A 256 14.23 2.61 -31.68
CA SER A 256 14.20 1.15 -31.58
C SER A 256 14.32 0.72 -30.11
N ILE A 257 13.44 -0.19 -29.67
CA ILE A 257 13.41 -0.65 -28.29
C ILE A 257 13.87 -2.10 -28.20
N LEU A 258 14.91 -2.33 -27.42
CA LEU A 258 15.43 -3.65 -27.11
C LEU A 258 15.06 -4.02 -25.66
N ARG A 259 14.68 -5.28 -25.41
CA ARG A 259 14.24 -5.76 -24.11
C ARG A 259 15.28 -6.69 -23.49
N LEU A 260 15.67 -6.39 -22.28
CA LEU A 260 16.43 -7.29 -21.41
C LEU A 260 15.48 -7.93 -20.38
N LYS A 261 15.16 -9.19 -20.62
CA LYS A 261 14.23 -9.95 -19.77
C LYS A 261 14.78 -10.11 -18.35
N GLY A 262 13.92 -9.84 -17.34
CA GLY A 262 14.25 -10.02 -15.94
C GLY A 262 15.30 -9.04 -15.40
N LYS A 263 15.50 -7.88 -16.05
CA LYS A 263 16.41 -6.81 -15.59
C LYS A 263 15.69 -5.59 -15.02
N GLY A 264 14.40 -5.71 -14.77
CA GLY A 264 13.58 -4.69 -14.13
C GLY A 264 13.51 -4.85 -12.60
N VAL A 265 12.52 -4.21 -12.00
CA VAL A 265 12.29 -4.14 -10.56
C VAL A 265 11.71 -5.45 -10.02
N PRO A 266 12.23 -6.02 -8.92
CA PRO A 266 11.64 -7.19 -8.31
C PRO A 266 10.29 -6.86 -7.65
N LYS A 267 9.31 -7.75 -7.84
CA LYS A 267 8.02 -7.65 -7.15
C LYS A 267 8.17 -8.16 -5.72
N SER A 268 7.78 -7.37 -4.75
CA SER A 268 8.01 -7.60 -3.31
C SER A 268 7.58 -8.98 -2.76
N LYS A 269 6.70 -9.72 -3.45
CA LYS A 269 6.16 -11.02 -2.99
C LYS A 269 6.30 -12.16 -3.99
N GLU A 270 6.72 -11.88 -5.19
CA GLU A 270 6.84 -12.87 -6.27
C GLU A 270 8.26 -12.83 -6.83
N ARG A 271 8.79 -13.98 -7.24
CA ARG A 271 10.10 -14.08 -7.92
C ARG A 271 10.09 -13.48 -9.34
N ASN A 272 8.97 -12.88 -9.76
CA ASN A 272 8.85 -12.27 -11.06
C ASN A 272 9.51 -10.89 -11.05
N LEU A 273 10.57 -10.76 -11.83
CA LEU A 273 11.25 -9.50 -12.12
C LEU A 273 10.56 -8.83 -13.30
N GLY A 274 10.50 -7.51 -13.28
CA GLY A 274 10.19 -6.73 -14.49
C GLY A 274 11.30 -6.83 -15.52
N ASP A 275 11.16 -6.16 -16.63
CA ASP A 275 12.13 -6.13 -17.71
C ASP A 275 12.81 -4.75 -17.80
N GLN A 276 13.96 -4.70 -18.47
CA GLN A 276 14.57 -3.42 -18.83
C GLN A 276 14.39 -3.18 -20.33
N TYR A 277 13.87 -2.00 -20.65
CA TYR A 277 13.69 -1.53 -22.02
C TYR A 277 14.75 -0.48 -22.36
N ILE A 278 15.49 -0.74 -23.40
CA ILE A 278 16.57 0.10 -23.89
C ILE A 278 16.11 0.74 -25.18
N ARG A 279 15.94 2.06 -25.16
CA ARG A 279 15.63 2.83 -26.36
C ARG A 279 16.91 3.32 -26.97
N LEU A 280 17.20 2.89 -28.20
CA LEU A 280 18.37 3.30 -28.92
C LEU A 280 18.22 4.73 -29.46
N GLN A 281 19.28 5.52 -29.34
CA GLN A 281 19.38 6.86 -29.89
C GLN A 281 20.63 6.95 -30.78
N VAL A 282 20.45 7.05 -32.08
CA VAL A 282 21.58 7.25 -33.01
C VAL A 282 22.09 8.66 -32.81
N THR A 283 23.35 8.79 -32.47
CA THR A 283 24.07 10.06 -32.30
C THR A 283 25.15 10.22 -33.35
N LEU A 284 25.24 11.41 -33.86
CA LEU A 284 26.35 11.79 -34.76
C LEU A 284 27.59 12.11 -33.90
N PRO A 285 28.81 11.98 -34.48
CA PRO A 285 30.02 12.40 -33.79
C PRO A 285 30.01 13.91 -33.53
N ASP A 286 30.60 14.33 -32.41
CA ASP A 286 30.68 15.75 -32.00
C ASP A 286 31.40 16.61 -33.07
N LYS A 287 32.36 16.03 -33.76
CA LYS A 287 33.05 16.67 -34.88
C LYS A 287 32.87 15.82 -36.11
N ILE A 288 32.27 16.40 -37.13
CA ILE A 288 32.09 15.79 -38.44
C ILE A 288 33.29 16.24 -39.31
N ASP A 289 34.12 15.30 -39.74
CA ASP A 289 35.22 15.57 -40.63
C ASP A 289 34.74 15.76 -42.10
N SER A 290 35.63 16.28 -42.91
CA SER A 290 35.34 16.54 -44.34
C SER A 290 35.05 15.27 -45.12
N GLU A 291 35.68 14.17 -44.76
CA GLU A 291 35.52 12.89 -45.45
C GLU A 291 34.11 12.33 -45.27
N LEU A 292 33.64 12.29 -43.99
CA LEU A 292 32.28 11.84 -43.67
C LEU A 292 31.24 12.77 -44.31
N LYS A 293 31.46 14.09 -44.27
CA LYS A 293 30.55 15.05 -44.89
C LYS A 293 30.41 14.80 -46.40
N GLU A 294 31.52 14.73 -47.11
CA GLU A 294 31.55 14.50 -48.54
C GLU A 294 30.91 13.13 -48.92
N PHE A 295 31.23 12.11 -48.13
CA PHE A 295 30.63 10.80 -48.32
C PHE A 295 29.11 10.84 -48.23
N ILE A 296 28.56 11.45 -47.16
CA ILE A 296 27.12 11.54 -46.94
C ILE A 296 26.42 12.41 -48.01
N GLU A 297 27.02 13.51 -48.42
CA GLU A 297 26.49 14.35 -49.51
C GLU A 297 26.41 13.59 -50.83
N ASN A 298 27.46 12.85 -51.18
CA ASN A 298 27.51 12.06 -52.40
C ASN A 298 26.54 10.87 -52.36
N TRP A 299 26.45 10.20 -51.21
CA TRP A 299 25.52 9.10 -51.03
C TRP A 299 24.07 9.59 -51.10
N GLY A 300 23.76 10.71 -50.43
CA GLY A 300 22.41 11.29 -50.35
C GLY A 300 21.87 11.70 -51.71
N LYS A 301 22.73 12.26 -52.60
CA LYS A 301 22.36 12.59 -54.00
C LYS A 301 21.93 11.37 -54.82
N LYS A 302 22.48 10.19 -54.50
CA LYS A 302 22.16 8.94 -55.19
C LYS A 302 21.04 8.14 -54.57
N ASN A 303 20.73 8.41 -53.31
CA ASN A 303 19.82 7.61 -52.48
C ASN A 303 18.83 8.50 -51.74
N GLU A 304 18.04 9.24 -52.48
CA GLU A 304 17.02 10.11 -51.89
C GLU A 304 15.97 9.30 -51.13
N TYR A 305 15.75 9.64 -49.87
CA TYR A 305 14.66 9.11 -49.05
C TYR A 305 14.03 10.21 -48.19
N ASN A 306 12.75 10.10 -47.97
CA ASN A 306 12.02 11.08 -47.14
C ASN A 306 11.52 10.43 -45.85
N PRO A 307 12.20 10.65 -44.73
CA PRO A 307 11.77 10.09 -43.42
C PRO A 307 10.45 10.67 -42.93
N ARG A 308 10.04 11.84 -43.43
CA ARG A 308 8.80 12.54 -43.06
C ARG A 308 7.57 12.09 -43.84
N GLN A 309 7.70 11.17 -44.79
CA GLN A 309 6.57 10.66 -45.60
C GLN A 309 5.41 10.11 -44.72
N LYS A 310 5.74 9.57 -43.56
CA LYS A 310 4.75 9.02 -42.59
C LYS A 310 4.17 10.06 -41.65
N VAL A 311 4.67 11.29 -41.68
CA VAL A 311 4.17 12.36 -40.81
C VAL A 311 3.10 13.14 -41.60
N LYS A 312 1.84 12.99 -41.25
CA LYS A 312 0.77 13.85 -41.80
C LYS A 312 0.99 15.26 -41.25
N ILE A 313 1.51 16.15 -42.07
CA ILE A 313 1.51 17.58 -41.77
C ILE A 313 0.11 18.07 -42.12
N THR A 314 -0.70 18.31 -41.11
CA THR A 314 -2.02 18.98 -41.23
C THR A 314 -1.84 20.46 -41.38
#